data_227f8ba39467e72c7c571a045e74b108
#
_entry.id   227f8ba39467e72c7c571a045e74b108
#
_cell.length_a   1.000
_cell.length_b   1.000
_cell.length_c   1.000
_cell.angle_alpha   90.00
_cell.angle_beta   90.00
_cell.angle_gamma   90.00
#
_symmetry.space_group_name_H-M   'P 1'
#
loop_
_entity.id
_entity.type
_entity.pdbx_description
1 polymer ?
#
loop_
_entity_poly.entity_id
_entity_poly.type
_entity_poly.pdbx_seq_one_letter_code
_entity_poly.pdbx_strand_id
1 'polypeptide(L)'
;MPDFFPVCHSVLSASALVTEVMHNYDIGTPTACKLLNRGLNDTYVVVTDAGKFVLRIYRQGWRSDSDILFELEVLLHLRREGVAVSTPVPRKDGRNVSIVMAPEGLRYIVLFTYAPGKEPTYEGDGAAESYLYGKVAAQIHTATDAFQSSHRRFPLNLEHLVDAPLRACEPFLSHRPEDWTYVVGLAGELRTRLQELPSDGLEVGFCPGDLHGGNVHVDPNKALTIYDFDCCGVGWRAYDVAVFRWGARIRGKEKERWPAFVRGYTEHRPLSEMDMQSTAWFVAIRHLWLLGLHTGNSRDWGMGWLNDAYFDRALTFFREWEEEFSTDR
;
A
#
# COMPACT_ATOMS: atom_id res chain seq x y z
N MET A 1 12.99 -34.02 15.74
CA MET A 1 12.95 -32.57 15.63
C MET A 1 13.67 -32.23 14.33
N PRO A 2 13.27 -31.26 13.54
CA PRO A 2 14.07 -30.90 12.37
C PRO A 2 15.44 -30.43 12.85
N ASP A 3 16.50 -30.93 12.21
CA ASP A 3 17.89 -30.61 12.53
C ASP A 3 18.31 -29.18 12.08
N PHE A 4 17.33 -28.31 11.83
CA PHE A 4 17.57 -26.93 11.34
C PHE A 4 17.34 -25.92 12.46
N PHE A 5 18.23 -24.92 12.51
CA PHE A 5 18.07 -23.79 13.40
C PHE A 5 16.78 -23.01 13.03
N PRO A 6 15.92 -22.62 13.99
CA PRO A 6 14.70 -21.85 13.71
C PRO A 6 15.00 -20.54 13.00
N VAL A 7 14.20 -20.21 12.00
CA VAL A 7 14.30 -18.95 11.24
C VAL A 7 13.03 -18.12 11.45
N CYS A 8 13.15 -16.78 11.48
CA CYS A 8 12.01 -15.87 11.54
C CYS A 8 11.42 -15.65 10.14
N HIS A 9 12.27 -15.63 9.12
CA HIS A 9 11.89 -15.38 7.74
C HIS A 9 12.95 -15.95 6.80
N SER A 10 12.51 -16.76 5.84
CA SER A 10 13.37 -17.31 4.77
C SER A 10 13.07 -16.67 3.42
N VAL A 11 14.10 -16.48 2.60
CA VAL A 11 13.98 -16.13 1.19
C VAL A 11 13.93 -17.40 0.37
N LEU A 12 12.83 -17.66 -0.33
CA LEU A 12 12.65 -18.88 -1.09
C LEU A 12 13.57 -18.92 -2.32
N SER A 13 14.11 -20.09 -2.62
CA SER A 13 14.99 -20.29 -3.78
C SER A 13 14.25 -20.01 -5.09
N ALA A 14 14.78 -19.09 -5.90
CA ALA A 14 14.21 -18.78 -7.22
C ALA A 14 14.16 -20.01 -8.14
N SER A 15 15.15 -20.90 -8.07
CA SER A 15 15.15 -22.15 -8.86
C SER A 15 14.05 -23.09 -8.38
N ALA A 16 13.85 -23.26 -7.08
CA ALA A 16 12.76 -24.07 -6.54
C ALA A 16 11.39 -23.48 -6.87
N LEU A 17 11.23 -22.16 -6.86
CA LEU A 17 9.98 -21.51 -7.29
C LEU A 17 9.67 -21.82 -8.76
N VAL A 18 10.67 -21.87 -9.63
CA VAL A 18 10.48 -22.24 -11.03
C VAL A 18 10.07 -23.71 -11.15
N THR A 19 10.73 -24.62 -10.48
CA THR A 19 10.48 -26.07 -10.62
C THR A 19 9.20 -26.53 -9.91
N GLU A 20 8.92 -25.99 -8.72
CA GLU A 20 7.84 -26.49 -7.84
C GLU A 20 6.54 -25.67 -7.93
N VAL A 21 6.61 -24.39 -8.35
CA VAL A 21 5.46 -23.50 -8.34
C VAL A 21 5.02 -23.10 -9.74
N MET A 22 5.95 -22.67 -10.61
CA MET A 22 5.59 -22.09 -11.90
C MET A 22 4.97 -23.09 -12.88
N HIS A 23 5.28 -24.39 -12.78
CA HIS A 23 4.64 -25.41 -13.62
C HIS A 23 3.11 -25.49 -13.45
N ASN A 24 2.56 -24.94 -12.35
CA ASN A 24 1.12 -24.89 -12.10
C ASN A 24 0.40 -23.79 -12.88
N TYR A 25 1.12 -22.95 -13.61
CA TYR A 25 0.54 -21.81 -14.36
C TYR A 25 0.71 -22.03 -15.85
N ASP A 26 -0.22 -21.44 -16.63
CA ASP A 26 -0.14 -21.43 -18.10
C ASP A 26 0.46 -20.09 -18.56
N ILE A 27 1.77 -19.94 -18.38
CA ILE A 27 2.54 -18.69 -18.62
C ILE A 27 3.73 -18.88 -19.56
N GLY A 28 3.76 -19.98 -20.31
CA GLY A 28 4.91 -20.34 -21.12
C GLY A 28 6.08 -20.87 -20.26
N THR A 29 7.27 -20.91 -20.86
CA THR A 29 8.46 -21.46 -20.25
C THR A 29 9.23 -20.39 -19.48
N PRO A 30 9.43 -20.51 -18.14
CA PRO A 30 10.25 -19.57 -17.39
C PRO A 30 11.69 -19.56 -17.87
N THR A 31 12.20 -18.38 -18.22
CA THR A 31 13.60 -18.16 -18.63
C THR A 31 14.41 -17.46 -17.54
N ALA A 32 13.74 -16.76 -16.61
CA ALA A 32 14.37 -16.17 -15.43
C ALA A 32 13.35 -16.02 -14.28
N CYS A 33 13.84 -16.17 -13.05
CA CYS A 33 13.14 -15.82 -11.83
C CYS A 33 14.14 -15.11 -10.90
N LYS A 34 13.87 -13.87 -10.54
CA LYS A 34 14.79 -13.04 -9.75
C LYS A 34 14.06 -12.35 -8.62
N LEU A 35 14.63 -12.39 -7.41
CA LEU A 35 14.15 -11.57 -6.30
C LEU A 35 14.28 -10.10 -6.70
N LEU A 36 13.16 -9.37 -6.69
CA LEU A 36 13.08 -7.95 -7.00
C LEU A 36 13.21 -7.12 -5.71
N ASN A 37 12.42 -7.49 -4.71
CA ASN A 37 12.35 -6.75 -3.47
C ASN A 37 12.04 -7.70 -2.31
N ARG A 38 12.58 -7.35 -1.13
CA ARG A 38 12.25 -7.94 0.15
C ARG A 38 11.72 -6.85 1.06
N GLY A 39 10.40 -6.82 1.19
CA GLY A 39 9.69 -5.82 2.01
C GLY A 39 8.72 -6.48 2.99
N LEU A 40 7.47 -6.03 2.99
CA LEU A 40 6.38 -6.71 3.69
C LEU A 40 6.14 -8.12 3.15
N ASN A 41 6.39 -8.30 1.86
CA ASN A 41 6.37 -9.57 1.15
C ASN A 41 7.66 -9.72 0.32
N ASP A 42 8.03 -10.96 -0.02
CA ASP A 42 9.09 -11.19 -0.98
C ASP A 42 8.49 -11.13 -2.40
N THR A 43 9.04 -10.27 -3.25
CA THR A 43 8.56 -10.07 -4.61
C THR A 43 9.62 -10.52 -5.61
N TYR A 44 9.23 -11.39 -6.54
CA TYR A 44 10.09 -11.87 -7.63
C TYR A 44 9.54 -11.42 -8.98
N VAL A 45 10.43 -11.13 -9.91
CA VAL A 45 10.06 -11.02 -11.33
C VAL A 45 10.32 -12.37 -11.99
N VAL A 46 9.28 -12.88 -12.65
CA VAL A 46 9.34 -14.09 -13.48
C VAL A 46 9.28 -13.66 -14.95
N VAL A 47 10.26 -14.06 -15.73
CA VAL A 47 10.31 -13.84 -17.19
C VAL A 47 10.09 -15.17 -17.87
N THR A 48 9.18 -15.19 -18.85
CA THR A 48 8.88 -16.35 -19.67
C THR A 48 8.94 -15.97 -21.16
N ASP A 49 8.84 -16.94 -22.05
CA ASP A 49 8.66 -16.72 -23.48
C ASP A 49 7.33 -16.03 -23.84
N ALA A 50 6.33 -16.10 -22.94
CA ALA A 50 5.03 -15.43 -23.11
C ALA A 50 4.98 -14.02 -22.46
N GLY A 51 5.98 -13.61 -21.68
CA GLY A 51 6.00 -12.28 -21.05
C GLY A 51 6.63 -12.23 -19.66
N LYS A 52 6.29 -11.15 -18.94
CA LYS A 52 6.75 -10.91 -17.56
C LYS A 52 5.58 -11.03 -16.60
N PHE A 53 5.90 -11.51 -15.40
CA PHE A 53 4.96 -11.67 -14.28
C PHE A 53 5.64 -11.24 -12.97
N VAL A 54 4.83 -10.94 -11.97
CA VAL A 54 5.28 -10.66 -10.60
C VAL A 54 4.81 -11.80 -9.70
N LEU A 55 5.72 -12.43 -8.98
CA LEU A 55 5.41 -13.45 -8.01
C LEU A 55 5.59 -12.86 -6.62
N ARG A 56 4.47 -12.75 -5.87
CA ARG A 56 4.48 -12.31 -4.47
C ARG A 56 4.40 -13.53 -3.56
N ILE A 57 5.31 -13.57 -2.59
CA ILE A 57 5.34 -14.56 -1.54
C ILE A 57 5.04 -13.84 -0.24
N TYR A 58 3.85 -14.06 0.29
CA TYR A 58 3.41 -13.41 1.52
C TYR A 58 4.27 -13.88 2.69
N ARG A 59 4.73 -12.94 3.50
CA ARG A 59 5.47 -13.24 4.73
C ARG A 59 4.56 -13.96 5.71
N GLN A 60 5.09 -14.99 6.38
CA GLN A 60 4.35 -15.73 7.37
C GLN A 60 3.82 -14.80 8.48
N GLY A 61 2.53 -14.92 8.82
CA GLY A 61 1.88 -14.13 9.85
C GLY A 61 1.61 -12.65 9.49
N TRP A 62 2.00 -12.18 8.29
CA TRP A 62 1.70 -10.80 7.84
C TRP A 62 0.24 -10.65 7.41
N ARG A 63 -0.27 -11.59 6.64
CA ARG A 63 -1.67 -11.63 6.18
C ARG A 63 -2.28 -12.99 6.46
N SER A 64 -3.54 -13.02 6.83
CA SER A 64 -4.33 -14.23 6.87
C SER A 64 -4.74 -14.67 5.46
N ASP A 65 -5.15 -15.93 5.30
CA ASP A 65 -5.77 -16.41 4.05
C ASP A 65 -6.98 -15.59 3.64
N SER A 66 -7.81 -15.17 4.59
CA SER A 66 -8.97 -14.31 4.33
C SER A 66 -8.54 -12.94 3.78
N ASP A 67 -7.47 -12.34 4.31
CA ASP A 67 -6.92 -11.09 3.81
C ASP A 67 -6.44 -11.22 2.36
N ILE A 68 -5.71 -12.29 2.07
CA ILE A 68 -5.19 -12.56 0.74
C ILE A 68 -6.33 -12.77 -0.26
N LEU A 69 -7.30 -13.61 0.08
CA LEU A 69 -8.42 -13.91 -0.81
C LEU A 69 -9.31 -12.69 -1.06
N PHE A 70 -9.50 -11.83 -0.06
CA PHE A 70 -10.18 -10.53 -0.25
C PHE A 70 -9.45 -9.65 -1.29
N GLU A 71 -8.11 -9.49 -1.16
CA GLU A 71 -7.31 -8.74 -2.12
C GLU A 71 -7.47 -9.29 -3.54
N LEU A 72 -7.43 -10.61 -3.71
CA LEU A 72 -7.54 -11.23 -5.02
C LEU A 72 -8.94 -11.07 -5.62
N GLU A 73 -10.00 -11.18 -4.80
CA GLU A 73 -11.38 -10.98 -5.26
C GLU A 73 -11.61 -9.54 -5.75
N VAL A 74 -11.13 -8.54 -5.02
CA VAL A 74 -11.28 -7.14 -5.47
C VAL A 74 -10.49 -6.84 -6.73
N LEU A 75 -9.28 -7.36 -6.88
CA LEU A 75 -8.49 -7.19 -8.11
C LEU A 75 -9.16 -7.82 -9.33
N LEU A 76 -9.76 -9.01 -9.16
CA LEU A 76 -10.53 -9.66 -10.21
C LEU A 76 -11.84 -8.91 -10.50
N HIS A 77 -12.47 -8.30 -9.50
CA HIS A 77 -13.63 -7.43 -9.69
C HIS A 77 -13.23 -6.18 -10.49
N LEU A 78 -12.20 -5.46 -10.07
CA LEU A 78 -11.69 -4.27 -10.77
C LEU A 78 -11.35 -4.55 -12.24
N ARG A 79 -10.75 -5.70 -12.52
CA ARG A 79 -10.50 -6.14 -13.92
C ARG A 79 -11.79 -6.30 -14.71
N ARG A 80 -12.85 -6.89 -14.13
CA ARG A 80 -14.16 -7.06 -14.80
C ARG A 80 -14.82 -5.72 -15.08
N GLU A 81 -14.63 -4.74 -14.19
CA GLU A 81 -15.09 -3.37 -14.37
C GLU A 81 -14.21 -2.54 -15.32
N GLY A 82 -13.18 -3.15 -15.93
CA GLY A 82 -12.31 -2.48 -16.90
C GLY A 82 -11.27 -1.53 -16.27
N VAL A 83 -11.05 -1.59 -14.96
CA VAL A 83 -10.04 -0.78 -14.28
C VAL A 83 -8.66 -1.41 -14.47
N ALA A 84 -7.69 -0.58 -14.84
CA ALA A 84 -6.32 -1.02 -15.13
C ALA A 84 -5.53 -1.27 -13.83
N VAL A 85 -5.56 -2.52 -13.37
CA VAL A 85 -4.82 -3.01 -12.20
C VAL A 85 -4.03 -4.28 -12.53
N SER A 86 -2.93 -4.52 -11.81
CA SER A 86 -2.25 -5.81 -11.84
C SER A 86 -3.15 -6.86 -11.19
N THR A 87 -3.38 -7.97 -11.87
CA THR A 87 -4.37 -8.98 -11.44
C THR A 87 -3.72 -10.34 -11.21
N PRO A 88 -4.27 -11.16 -10.31
CA PRO A 88 -3.79 -12.52 -10.15
C PRO A 88 -3.94 -13.34 -11.43
N VAL A 89 -2.93 -14.14 -11.72
CA VAL A 89 -2.93 -15.13 -12.81
C VAL A 89 -3.38 -16.46 -12.22
N PRO A 90 -4.45 -17.06 -12.74
CA PRO A 90 -4.95 -18.32 -12.22
C PRO A 90 -3.97 -19.47 -12.51
N ARG A 91 -3.90 -20.41 -11.59
CA ARG A 91 -3.26 -21.70 -11.79
C ARG A 91 -4.09 -22.56 -12.76
N LYS A 92 -3.51 -23.60 -13.30
CA LYS A 92 -4.17 -24.58 -14.17
C LYS A 92 -5.38 -25.27 -13.51
N ASP A 93 -5.41 -25.34 -12.18
CA ASP A 93 -6.52 -25.87 -11.39
C ASP A 93 -7.60 -24.84 -11.03
N GLY A 94 -7.49 -23.62 -11.56
CA GLY A 94 -8.42 -22.50 -11.35
C GLY A 94 -8.21 -21.71 -10.06
N ARG A 95 -7.35 -22.15 -9.13
CA ARG A 95 -7.01 -21.40 -7.91
C ARG A 95 -6.06 -20.26 -8.24
N ASN A 96 -6.08 -19.19 -7.42
CA ASN A 96 -5.16 -18.05 -7.56
C ASN A 96 -3.97 -18.10 -6.60
N VAL A 97 -3.99 -19.03 -5.64
CA VAL A 97 -2.98 -19.11 -4.56
C VAL A 97 -2.30 -20.47 -4.60
N SER A 98 -0.97 -20.45 -4.53
CA SER A 98 -0.13 -21.61 -4.21
C SER A 98 0.31 -21.54 -2.75
N ILE A 99 0.50 -22.68 -2.11
CA ILE A 99 0.96 -22.74 -0.72
C ILE A 99 2.18 -23.65 -0.69
N VAL A 100 3.23 -23.19 -0.01
CA VAL A 100 4.46 -23.97 0.21
C VAL A 100 4.80 -23.97 1.69
N MET A 101 5.50 -25.03 2.13
CA MET A 101 6.05 -25.13 3.48
C MET A 101 7.46 -24.58 3.48
N ALA A 102 7.68 -23.45 4.16
CA ALA A 102 8.99 -22.90 4.44
C ALA A 102 9.47 -23.30 5.85
N PRO A 103 10.74 -23.08 6.22
CA PRO A 103 11.22 -23.42 7.57
C PRO A 103 10.44 -22.73 8.70
N GLU A 104 9.94 -21.50 8.48
CA GLU A 104 9.13 -20.74 9.44
C GLU A 104 7.63 -21.10 9.40
N GLY A 105 7.18 -21.87 8.44
CA GLY A 105 5.77 -22.27 8.30
C GLY A 105 5.20 -22.10 6.89
N LEU A 106 3.87 -22.09 6.81
CA LEU A 106 3.16 -21.95 5.52
C LEU A 106 3.39 -20.56 4.90
N ARG A 107 3.71 -20.55 3.61
CA ARG A 107 3.84 -19.32 2.81
C ARG A 107 2.85 -19.36 1.65
N TYR A 108 2.05 -18.31 1.53
CA TYR A 108 1.14 -18.12 0.41
C TYR A 108 1.87 -17.45 -0.74
N ILE A 109 1.59 -17.88 -1.96
CA ILE A 109 2.25 -17.41 -3.18
C ILE A 109 1.18 -17.07 -4.20
N VAL A 110 1.26 -15.87 -4.78
CA VAL A 110 0.37 -15.42 -5.84
C VAL A 110 1.20 -14.90 -7.00
N LEU A 111 0.84 -15.32 -8.20
CA LEU A 111 1.41 -14.79 -9.43
C LEU A 111 0.49 -13.69 -9.96
N PHE A 112 1.06 -12.52 -10.26
CA PHE A 112 0.35 -11.37 -10.81
C PHE A 112 0.82 -11.04 -12.22
N THR A 113 -0.06 -10.43 -13.00
CA THR A 113 0.34 -9.80 -14.27
C THR A 113 1.35 -8.69 -14.00
N TYR A 114 2.34 -8.54 -14.86
CA TYR A 114 3.29 -7.43 -14.77
C TYR A 114 2.64 -6.15 -15.29
N ALA A 115 2.66 -5.07 -14.51
CA ALA A 115 2.14 -3.77 -14.94
C ALA A 115 2.99 -3.21 -16.10
N PRO A 116 2.41 -2.91 -17.26
CA PRO A 116 3.16 -2.39 -18.41
C PRO A 116 3.79 -1.02 -18.11
N GLY A 117 4.92 -0.74 -18.75
CA GLY A 117 5.57 0.55 -18.61
C GLY A 117 6.61 0.63 -17.51
N LYS A 118 6.71 1.79 -16.87
CA LYS A 118 7.69 2.10 -15.81
C LYS A 118 7.02 2.96 -14.74
N GLU A 119 7.61 3.01 -13.56
CA GLU A 119 7.25 3.99 -12.55
C GLU A 119 7.30 5.41 -13.12
N PRO A 120 6.36 6.30 -12.73
CA PRO A 120 6.37 7.69 -13.14
C PRO A 120 7.71 8.33 -12.82
N THR A 121 8.29 9.02 -13.79
CA THR A 121 9.46 9.85 -13.49
C THR A 121 8.97 11.10 -12.79
N TYR A 122 9.64 11.46 -11.70
CA TYR A 122 9.33 12.73 -11.01
C TYR A 122 9.88 13.97 -11.77
N GLU A 123 10.48 13.73 -12.92
CA GLU A 123 10.96 14.72 -13.88
C GLU A 123 10.00 14.77 -15.09
N GLY A 124 9.68 15.94 -15.61
CA GLY A 124 8.82 16.12 -16.77
C GLY A 124 7.36 16.42 -16.45
N ASP A 125 6.42 15.83 -17.20
CA ASP A 125 4.98 16.15 -17.13
C ASP A 125 4.25 15.49 -15.94
N GLY A 126 4.74 15.80 -14.73
CA GLY A 126 4.20 15.23 -13.50
C GLY A 126 2.74 15.59 -13.22
N ALA A 127 2.26 16.71 -13.78
CA ALA A 127 0.87 17.13 -13.64
C ALA A 127 -0.07 16.24 -14.48
N ALA A 128 0.30 15.91 -15.73
CA ALA A 128 -0.51 15.03 -16.57
C ALA A 128 -0.60 13.61 -16.00
N GLU A 129 0.53 13.06 -15.53
CA GLU A 129 0.54 11.74 -14.86
C GLU A 129 -0.32 11.76 -13.59
N SER A 130 -0.25 12.83 -12.79
CA SER A 130 -1.04 13.00 -11.58
C SER A 130 -2.55 13.10 -11.86
N TYR A 131 -2.93 13.80 -12.92
CA TYR A 131 -4.31 13.85 -13.38
C TYR A 131 -4.83 12.45 -13.76
N LEU A 132 -4.06 11.70 -14.54
CA LEU A 132 -4.43 10.33 -14.91
C LEU A 132 -4.50 9.41 -13.67
N TYR A 133 -3.62 9.62 -12.69
CA TYR A 133 -3.66 8.85 -11.44
C TYR A 133 -4.94 9.16 -10.65
N GLY A 134 -5.32 10.43 -10.52
CA GLY A 134 -6.57 10.83 -9.88
C GLY A 134 -7.78 10.19 -10.55
N LYS A 135 -7.82 10.19 -11.88
CA LYS A 135 -8.85 9.51 -12.66
C LYS A 135 -8.95 8.00 -12.34
N VAL A 136 -7.82 7.27 -12.36
CA VAL A 136 -7.82 5.83 -12.07
C VAL A 136 -8.19 5.56 -10.60
N ALA A 137 -7.76 6.37 -9.65
CA ALA A 137 -8.17 6.27 -8.25
C ALA A 137 -9.69 6.42 -8.09
N ALA A 138 -10.29 7.40 -8.76
CA ALA A 138 -11.75 7.59 -8.78
C ALA A 138 -12.48 6.39 -9.43
N GLN A 139 -11.93 5.83 -10.50
CA GLN A 139 -12.47 4.63 -11.15
C GLN A 139 -12.44 3.42 -10.21
N ILE A 140 -11.35 3.22 -9.46
CA ILE A 140 -11.26 2.15 -8.45
C ILE A 140 -12.36 2.33 -7.39
N HIS A 141 -12.48 3.52 -6.82
CA HIS A 141 -13.48 3.81 -5.79
C HIS A 141 -14.91 3.61 -6.33
N THR A 142 -15.20 4.04 -7.54
CA THR A 142 -16.52 3.88 -8.16
C THR A 142 -16.83 2.42 -8.49
N ALA A 143 -15.89 1.71 -9.09
CA ALA A 143 -16.05 0.30 -9.42
C ALA A 143 -16.28 -0.58 -8.16
N THR A 144 -15.76 -0.16 -7.02
CA THR A 144 -15.88 -0.92 -5.76
C THR A 144 -17.07 -0.51 -4.90
N ASP A 145 -17.95 0.42 -5.31
CA ASP A 145 -19.17 0.78 -4.55
C ASP A 145 -20.10 -0.41 -4.34
N ALA A 146 -20.22 -1.29 -5.34
CA ALA A 146 -21.04 -2.49 -5.27
C ALA A 146 -20.23 -3.76 -4.95
N PHE A 147 -18.92 -3.65 -4.68
CA PHE A 147 -18.08 -4.80 -4.39
C PHE A 147 -18.45 -5.43 -3.04
N GLN A 148 -18.64 -6.72 -3.07
CA GLN A 148 -18.84 -7.55 -1.87
C GLN A 148 -17.90 -8.75 -1.93
N SER A 149 -17.30 -9.09 -0.81
CA SER A 149 -16.46 -10.26 -0.65
C SER A 149 -17.03 -11.20 0.41
N SER A 150 -16.86 -12.50 0.18
CA SER A 150 -17.11 -13.52 1.22
C SER A 150 -15.98 -13.57 2.26
N HIS A 151 -14.86 -12.95 1.99
CA HIS A 151 -13.70 -12.89 2.86
C HIS A 151 -13.66 -11.62 3.68
N ARG A 152 -13.02 -11.68 4.84
CA ARG A 152 -12.84 -10.53 5.72
C ARG A 152 -11.48 -9.90 5.47
N ARG A 153 -11.43 -8.58 5.63
CA ARG A 153 -10.21 -7.79 5.59
C ARG A 153 -10.20 -6.85 6.78
N PHE A 154 -9.02 -6.51 7.29
CA PHE A 154 -8.90 -5.50 8.34
C PHE A 154 -9.41 -4.14 7.84
N PRO A 155 -10.10 -3.37 8.69
CA PRO A 155 -10.56 -2.04 8.33
C PRO A 155 -9.41 -1.02 8.41
N LEU A 156 -9.44 -0.02 7.54
CA LEU A 156 -8.57 1.16 7.62
C LEU A 156 -9.21 2.21 8.53
N ASN A 157 -9.27 1.92 9.82
CA ASN A 157 -9.86 2.74 10.87
C ASN A 157 -8.78 3.36 11.79
N LEU A 158 -9.20 4.09 12.82
CA LEU A 158 -8.28 4.72 13.78
C LEU A 158 -7.35 3.73 14.47
N GLU A 159 -7.85 2.54 14.82
CA GLU A 159 -7.01 1.50 15.40
C GLU A 159 -5.87 1.10 14.47
N HIS A 160 -6.17 0.88 13.17
CA HIS A 160 -5.18 0.50 12.18
C HIS A 160 -4.25 1.64 11.77
N LEU A 161 -4.79 2.86 11.62
CA LEU A 161 -4.06 3.98 11.05
C LEU A 161 -3.34 4.85 12.09
N VAL A 162 -3.77 4.82 13.35
CA VAL A 162 -3.26 5.68 14.42
C VAL A 162 -2.77 4.88 15.62
N ASP A 163 -3.62 4.03 16.22
CA ASP A 163 -3.33 3.45 17.52
C ASP A 163 -2.26 2.37 17.49
N ALA A 164 -2.39 1.43 16.56
CA ALA A 164 -1.40 0.37 16.38
C ALA A 164 -0.03 0.94 15.94
N PRO A 165 0.05 1.90 14.99
CA PRO A 165 1.27 2.63 14.68
C PRO A 165 1.90 3.33 15.87
N LEU A 166 1.11 4.04 16.67
CA LEU A 166 1.60 4.76 17.84
C LEU A 166 2.23 3.79 18.85
N ARG A 167 1.55 2.68 19.17
CA ARG A 167 2.11 1.64 20.04
C ARG A 167 3.42 1.04 19.51
N ALA A 168 3.55 0.88 18.18
CA ALA A 168 4.76 0.37 17.57
C ALA A 168 5.94 1.35 17.67
N CYS A 169 5.67 2.66 17.66
CA CYS A 169 6.69 3.71 17.80
C CYS A 169 7.21 3.88 19.23
N GLU A 170 6.40 3.60 20.26
CA GLU A 170 6.72 3.86 21.67
C GLU A 170 8.10 3.34 22.11
N PRO A 171 8.49 2.07 21.85
CA PRO A 171 9.79 1.55 22.27
C PRO A 171 10.98 2.30 21.65
N PHE A 172 10.78 2.89 20.48
CA PHE A 172 11.82 3.60 19.72
C PHE A 172 11.95 5.07 20.10
N LEU A 173 10.94 5.65 20.74
CA LEU A 173 10.91 7.04 21.20
C LEU A 173 11.02 7.15 22.72
N SER A 174 11.15 6.04 23.46
CA SER A 174 11.22 6.03 24.93
C SER A 174 12.40 6.83 25.49
N HIS A 175 13.51 6.93 24.77
CA HIS A 175 14.68 7.74 25.13
C HIS A 175 14.56 9.22 24.71
N ARG A 176 13.47 9.61 24.04
CA ARG A 176 13.15 10.94 23.52
C ARG A 176 11.78 11.42 24.07
N PRO A 177 11.64 11.69 25.36
CA PRO A 177 10.34 11.89 26.01
C PRO A 177 9.56 13.11 25.48
N GLU A 178 10.24 14.18 25.08
CA GLU A 178 9.59 15.37 24.50
C GLU A 178 8.98 15.04 23.12
N ASP A 179 9.73 14.33 22.28
CA ASP A 179 9.26 13.91 20.96
C ASP A 179 8.12 12.89 21.07
N TRP A 180 8.21 11.97 22.03
CA TRP A 180 7.11 11.03 22.30
C TRP A 180 5.84 11.77 22.74
N THR A 181 5.95 12.72 23.67
CA THR A 181 4.84 13.55 24.11
C THR A 181 4.20 14.31 22.93
N TYR A 182 5.04 14.86 22.05
CA TYR A 182 4.59 15.53 20.85
C TYR A 182 3.80 14.59 19.91
N VAL A 183 4.34 13.41 19.59
CA VAL A 183 3.67 12.45 18.68
C VAL A 183 2.34 11.95 19.28
N VAL A 184 2.31 11.68 20.59
CA VAL A 184 1.07 11.28 21.30
C VAL A 184 0.03 12.40 21.25
N GLY A 185 0.44 13.64 21.49
CA GLY A 185 -0.44 14.82 21.42
C GLY A 185 -1.04 15.01 20.02
N LEU A 186 -0.20 14.96 19.00
CA LEU A 186 -0.62 15.05 17.58
C LEU A 186 -1.59 13.92 17.22
N ALA A 187 -1.27 12.67 17.57
CA ALA A 187 -2.16 11.54 17.31
C ALA A 187 -3.52 11.69 18.01
N GLY A 188 -3.53 12.21 19.26
CA GLY A 188 -4.73 12.52 20.02
C GLY A 188 -5.59 13.60 19.33
N GLU A 189 -4.97 14.67 18.84
CA GLU A 189 -5.68 15.74 18.11
C GLU A 189 -6.31 15.20 16.81
N LEU A 190 -5.53 14.49 15.98
CA LEU A 190 -6.02 13.91 14.74
C LEU A 190 -7.18 12.94 14.96
N ARG A 191 -7.11 12.13 16.02
CA ARG A 191 -8.21 11.25 16.45
C ARG A 191 -9.45 12.04 16.78
N THR A 192 -9.33 13.06 17.63
CA THR A 192 -10.45 13.89 18.09
C THR A 192 -11.16 14.54 16.89
N ARG A 193 -10.38 15.14 15.96
CA ARG A 193 -10.92 15.73 14.75
C ARG A 193 -11.77 14.76 13.92
N LEU A 194 -11.30 13.52 13.74
CA LEU A 194 -12.04 12.50 12.99
C LEU A 194 -13.28 11.98 13.76
N GLN A 195 -13.21 11.91 15.09
CA GLN A 195 -14.32 11.44 15.93
C GLN A 195 -15.43 12.49 16.10
N GLU A 196 -15.10 13.77 15.99
CA GLU A 196 -16.06 14.89 16.06
C GLU A 196 -16.82 15.10 14.75
N LEU A 197 -16.38 14.48 13.65
CA LEU A 197 -17.13 14.53 12.40
C LEU A 197 -18.47 13.79 12.53
N PRO A 198 -19.52 14.25 11.83
CA PRO A 198 -20.76 13.51 11.70
C PRO A 198 -20.52 12.08 11.21
N SER A 199 -21.35 11.13 11.60
CA SER A 199 -21.23 9.71 11.22
C SER A 199 -21.29 9.48 9.70
N ASP A 200 -21.91 10.38 8.96
CA ASP A 200 -22.00 10.44 7.51
C ASP A 200 -21.07 11.51 6.89
N GLY A 201 -20.15 12.05 7.70
CA GLY A 201 -19.31 13.18 7.31
C GLY A 201 -18.25 12.84 6.28
N LEU A 202 -17.70 11.62 6.30
CA LEU A 202 -16.68 11.15 5.36
C LEU A 202 -17.17 9.94 4.60
N GLU A 203 -16.83 9.89 3.32
CA GLU A 203 -17.16 8.76 2.50
C GLU A 203 -16.34 7.51 2.90
N VAL A 204 -17.02 6.40 3.20
CA VAL A 204 -16.43 5.11 3.55
C VAL A 204 -16.66 4.11 2.43
N GLY A 205 -15.61 3.38 2.07
CA GLY A 205 -15.68 2.33 1.06
C GLY A 205 -14.38 1.56 0.98
N PHE A 206 -14.24 0.77 -0.09
CA PHE A 206 -12.98 0.11 -0.37
C PHE A 206 -11.89 1.12 -0.69
N CYS A 207 -10.73 0.91 -0.13
CA CYS A 207 -9.51 1.69 -0.31
C CYS A 207 -8.34 0.77 -0.67
N PRO A 208 -7.59 1.01 -1.75
CA PRO A 208 -6.28 0.39 -1.99
C PRO A 208 -5.29 0.54 -0.84
N GLY A 209 -5.39 1.62 -0.07
CA GLY A 209 -4.65 1.87 1.16
C GLY A 209 -3.21 2.33 0.96
N ASP A 210 -2.69 2.29 -0.27
CA ASP A 210 -1.29 2.64 -0.58
C ASP A 210 -1.11 3.30 -1.96
N LEU A 211 -1.99 4.25 -2.30
CA LEU A 211 -2.02 4.96 -3.58
C LEU A 211 -0.88 6.00 -3.70
N HIS A 212 0.37 5.58 -3.53
CA HIS A 212 1.52 6.43 -3.78
C HIS A 212 2.17 6.15 -5.16
N GLY A 213 2.99 7.09 -5.65
CA GLY A 213 3.57 7.02 -6.99
C GLY A 213 4.56 5.87 -7.25
N GLY A 214 4.91 5.06 -6.23
CA GLY A 214 5.71 3.85 -6.39
C GLY A 214 4.89 2.59 -6.69
N ASN A 215 3.54 2.68 -6.64
CA ASN A 215 2.62 1.55 -6.87
C ASN A 215 1.85 1.70 -8.19
N VAL A 216 2.45 2.33 -9.18
CA VAL A 216 1.87 2.54 -10.50
C VAL A 216 2.94 2.48 -11.58
N HIS A 217 2.61 1.90 -12.72
CA HIS A 217 3.38 2.04 -13.96
C HIS A 217 2.61 2.87 -14.97
N VAL A 218 3.35 3.62 -15.79
CA VAL A 218 2.84 4.37 -16.94
C VAL A 218 3.45 3.75 -18.19
N ASP A 219 2.61 3.31 -19.12
CA ASP A 219 3.05 2.76 -20.38
C ASP A 219 3.38 3.88 -21.40
N PRO A 220 3.99 3.55 -22.57
CA PRO A 220 4.29 4.54 -23.61
C PRO A 220 3.05 5.28 -24.15
N ASN A 221 1.85 4.69 -24.04
CA ASN A 221 0.58 5.30 -24.47
C ASN A 221 -0.06 6.15 -23.36
N LYS A 222 0.65 6.39 -22.26
CA LYS A 222 0.17 7.11 -21.07
C LYS A 222 -0.96 6.40 -20.30
N ALA A 223 -1.16 5.09 -20.52
CA ALA A 223 -2.07 4.31 -19.68
C ALA A 223 -1.39 3.96 -18.35
N LEU A 224 -2.14 4.13 -17.26
CA LEU A 224 -1.67 3.81 -15.91
C LEU A 224 -2.19 2.43 -15.49
N THR A 225 -1.32 1.63 -14.89
CA THR A 225 -1.69 0.37 -14.22
C THR A 225 -1.26 0.42 -12.78
N ILE A 226 -2.21 0.35 -11.85
CA ILE A 226 -1.94 0.35 -10.40
C ILE A 226 -1.71 -1.09 -9.93
N TYR A 227 -0.79 -1.26 -9.01
CA TYR A 227 -0.45 -2.55 -8.40
C TYR A 227 -0.19 -2.41 -6.90
N ASP A 228 0.03 -3.54 -6.23
CA ASP A 228 0.29 -3.65 -4.79
C ASP A 228 -0.88 -3.23 -3.91
N PHE A 229 -1.91 -4.06 -3.88
CA PHE A 229 -3.10 -3.90 -3.03
C PHE A 229 -2.96 -4.57 -1.66
N ASP A 230 -1.73 -4.91 -1.24
CA ASP A 230 -1.48 -5.59 0.05
C ASP A 230 -1.93 -4.77 1.28
N CYS A 231 -2.06 -3.46 1.14
CA CYS A 231 -2.56 -2.57 2.20
C CYS A 231 -4.05 -2.24 2.08
N CYS A 232 -4.78 -2.85 1.13
CA CYS A 232 -6.18 -2.53 0.90
C CYS A 232 -7.09 -2.90 2.08
N GLY A 233 -8.22 -2.22 2.17
CA GLY A 233 -9.24 -2.48 3.19
C GLY A 233 -10.44 -1.56 3.01
N VAL A 234 -11.43 -1.69 3.88
CA VAL A 234 -12.56 -0.75 3.95
C VAL A 234 -12.19 0.38 4.92
N GLY A 235 -12.33 1.61 4.49
CA GLY A 235 -12.00 2.79 5.28
C GLY A 235 -12.46 4.09 4.63
N TRP A 236 -11.92 5.21 5.09
CA TRP A 236 -12.22 6.52 4.54
C TRP A 236 -11.53 6.72 3.19
N ARG A 237 -12.29 6.99 2.12
CA ARG A 237 -11.72 7.25 0.79
C ARG A 237 -10.83 8.48 0.75
N ALA A 238 -11.10 9.46 1.59
CA ALA A 238 -10.23 10.61 1.79
C ALA A 238 -8.82 10.23 2.26
N TYR A 239 -8.66 9.11 3.01
CA TYR A 239 -7.33 8.58 3.35
C TYR A 239 -6.55 8.15 2.09
N ASP A 240 -7.16 7.41 1.18
CA ASP A 240 -6.49 7.00 -0.07
C ASP A 240 -6.05 8.20 -0.92
N VAL A 241 -6.95 9.17 -1.05
CA VAL A 241 -6.66 10.43 -1.75
C VAL A 241 -5.48 11.16 -1.06
N ALA A 242 -5.44 11.14 0.27
CA ALA A 242 -4.37 11.72 1.06
C ALA A 242 -3.04 10.95 0.94
N VAL A 243 -3.04 9.64 0.68
CA VAL A 243 -1.81 8.88 0.44
C VAL A 243 -1.07 9.40 -0.79
N PHE A 244 -1.80 9.72 -1.88
CA PHE A 244 -1.19 10.37 -3.03
C PHE A 244 -0.62 11.75 -2.67
N ARG A 245 -1.38 12.59 -1.96
CA ARG A 245 -0.97 13.91 -1.48
C ARG A 245 0.30 13.83 -0.63
N TRP A 246 0.32 12.93 0.34
CA TRP A 246 1.49 12.63 1.17
C TRP A 246 2.71 12.24 0.31
N GLY A 247 2.54 11.34 -0.65
CA GLY A 247 3.60 10.90 -1.56
C GLY A 247 4.16 12.03 -2.43
N ALA A 248 3.34 12.97 -2.85
CA ALA A 248 3.77 14.18 -3.55
C ALA A 248 4.51 15.15 -2.61
N ARG A 249 4.02 15.31 -1.35
CA ARG A 249 4.62 16.18 -0.34
C ARG A 249 6.03 15.75 0.05
N ILE A 250 6.27 14.49 0.38
CA ILE A 250 7.60 13.99 0.76
C ILE A 250 8.65 14.14 -0.35
N ARG A 251 8.20 14.32 -1.60
CA ARG A 251 9.06 14.57 -2.77
C ARG A 251 9.16 16.04 -3.16
N GLY A 252 8.57 16.94 -2.37
CA GLY A 252 8.54 18.38 -2.65
C GLY A 252 7.75 18.77 -3.90
N LYS A 253 6.78 17.93 -4.31
CA LYS A 253 5.99 18.08 -5.55
C LYS A 253 4.49 18.28 -5.31
N GLU A 254 4.07 18.51 -4.05
CA GLU A 254 2.65 18.65 -3.71
C GLU A 254 1.97 19.78 -4.49
N LYS A 255 2.60 20.97 -4.53
CA LYS A 255 2.03 22.16 -5.21
C LYS A 255 1.76 21.95 -6.70
N GLU A 256 2.59 21.14 -7.37
CA GLU A 256 2.45 20.82 -8.79
C GLU A 256 1.42 19.69 -9.02
N ARG A 257 1.50 18.61 -8.24
CA ARG A 257 0.85 17.35 -8.52
C ARG A 257 -0.52 17.21 -7.90
N TRP A 258 -0.69 17.73 -6.68
CA TRP A 258 -1.95 17.60 -5.96
C TRP A 258 -3.15 18.23 -6.69
N PRO A 259 -3.08 19.49 -7.20
CA PRO A 259 -4.20 20.05 -7.93
C PRO A 259 -4.57 19.28 -9.20
N ALA A 260 -3.58 18.69 -9.88
CA ALA A 260 -3.81 17.87 -11.06
C ALA A 260 -4.49 16.54 -10.72
N PHE A 261 -4.05 15.87 -9.65
CA PHE A 261 -4.69 14.66 -9.15
C PHE A 261 -6.16 14.92 -8.76
N VAL A 262 -6.42 15.99 -8.02
CA VAL A 262 -7.78 16.36 -7.60
C VAL A 262 -8.69 16.58 -8.81
N ARG A 263 -8.23 17.30 -9.83
CA ARG A 263 -9.01 17.46 -11.08
C ARG A 263 -9.35 16.11 -11.71
N GLY A 264 -8.36 15.23 -11.87
CA GLY A 264 -8.57 13.91 -12.46
C GLY A 264 -9.54 13.07 -11.64
N TYR A 265 -9.47 13.15 -10.32
CA TYR A 265 -10.37 12.44 -9.43
C TYR A 265 -11.81 13.00 -9.52
N THR A 266 -11.97 14.33 -9.37
CA THR A 266 -13.29 14.98 -9.28
C THR A 266 -14.07 15.00 -10.59
N GLU A 267 -13.42 14.87 -11.73
CA GLU A 267 -14.10 14.66 -13.02
C GLU A 267 -14.80 13.30 -13.14
N HIS A 268 -14.44 12.32 -12.30
CA HIS A 268 -14.99 10.96 -12.36
C HIS A 268 -15.79 10.59 -11.11
N ARG A 269 -15.44 11.15 -9.95
CA ARG A 269 -16.13 10.94 -8.68
C ARG A 269 -16.12 12.23 -7.88
N PRO A 270 -17.27 12.67 -7.32
CA PRO A 270 -17.27 13.82 -6.45
C PRO A 270 -16.41 13.56 -5.21
N LEU A 271 -15.76 14.60 -4.71
CA LEU A 271 -15.11 14.63 -3.42
C LEU A 271 -15.79 15.74 -2.62
N SER A 272 -16.42 15.41 -1.51
CA SER A 272 -17.12 16.39 -0.68
C SER A 272 -16.12 17.42 -0.12
N GLU A 273 -16.62 18.58 0.30
CA GLU A 273 -15.77 19.58 0.94
C GLU A 273 -15.11 19.03 2.20
N MET A 274 -15.87 18.23 2.98
CA MET A 274 -15.37 17.58 4.19
C MET A 274 -14.30 16.52 3.89
N ASP A 275 -14.50 15.68 2.87
CA ASP A 275 -13.45 14.74 2.42
C ASP A 275 -12.19 15.48 1.96
N MET A 276 -12.34 16.57 1.20
CA MET A 276 -11.23 17.39 0.75
C MET A 276 -10.45 18.00 1.91
N GLN A 277 -11.14 18.62 2.87
CA GLN A 277 -10.50 19.21 4.06
C GLN A 277 -9.79 18.15 4.90
N SER A 278 -10.41 16.99 5.11
CA SER A 278 -9.83 15.90 5.90
C SER A 278 -8.56 15.29 5.28
N THR A 279 -8.31 15.48 3.96
CA THR A 279 -7.07 14.99 3.33
C THR A 279 -5.82 15.54 4.02
N ALA A 280 -5.86 16.76 4.55
CA ALA A 280 -4.75 17.33 5.31
C ALA A 280 -4.42 16.50 6.56
N TRP A 281 -5.44 16.12 7.32
CA TRP A 281 -5.30 15.29 8.53
C TRP A 281 -4.80 13.88 8.17
N PHE A 282 -5.34 13.31 7.11
CA PHE A 282 -4.92 12.00 6.63
C PHE A 282 -3.49 11.97 6.09
N VAL A 283 -2.93 13.10 5.64
CA VAL A 283 -1.49 13.21 5.30
C VAL A 283 -0.63 12.95 6.53
N ALA A 284 -0.96 13.56 7.68
CA ALA A 284 -0.25 13.32 8.93
C ALA A 284 -0.47 11.88 9.45
N ILE A 285 -1.71 11.39 9.39
CA ILE A 285 -2.06 10.01 9.76
C ILE A 285 -1.27 9.00 8.91
N ARG A 286 -1.17 9.23 7.59
CA ARG A 286 -0.36 8.38 6.70
C ARG A 286 1.12 8.38 7.11
N HIS A 287 1.64 9.52 7.52
CA HIS A 287 3.03 9.62 7.97
C HIS A 287 3.24 8.86 9.28
N LEU A 288 2.32 8.97 10.24
CA LEU A 288 2.32 8.20 11.50
C LEU A 288 2.20 6.70 11.22
N TRP A 289 1.28 6.31 10.33
CA TRP A 289 1.12 4.90 9.93
C TRP A 289 2.42 4.32 9.38
N LEU A 290 3.15 5.09 8.54
CA LEU A 290 4.44 4.65 8.00
C LEU A 290 5.51 4.49 9.09
N LEU A 291 5.57 5.40 10.07
CA LEU A 291 6.46 5.24 11.23
C LEU A 291 6.16 3.94 11.96
N GLY A 292 4.90 3.68 12.25
CA GLY A 292 4.45 2.45 12.89
C GLY A 292 4.75 1.20 12.07
N LEU A 293 4.60 1.28 10.73
CA LEU A 293 4.98 0.20 9.84
C LEU A 293 6.47 -0.11 9.92
N HIS A 294 7.32 0.92 9.91
CA HIS A 294 8.77 0.79 9.98
C HIS A 294 9.21 0.21 11.32
N THR A 295 8.73 0.76 12.42
CA THR A 295 9.08 0.31 13.78
C THR A 295 8.52 -1.08 14.07
N GLY A 296 7.29 -1.36 13.68
CA GLY A 296 6.64 -2.67 13.85
C GLY A 296 7.31 -3.80 13.07
N ASN A 297 8.00 -3.48 11.95
CA ASN A 297 8.72 -4.47 11.14
C ASN A 297 10.23 -4.50 11.41
N SER A 298 10.72 -3.82 12.44
CA SER A 298 12.14 -3.72 12.78
C SER A 298 12.83 -5.08 13.02
N ARG A 299 12.08 -6.08 13.48
CA ARG A 299 12.59 -7.45 13.68
C ARG A 299 12.98 -8.13 12.38
N ASP A 300 12.24 -7.87 11.29
CA ASP A 300 12.48 -8.47 9.98
C ASP A 300 13.42 -7.64 9.12
N TRP A 301 13.31 -6.31 9.21
CA TRP A 301 14.10 -5.39 8.38
C TRP A 301 15.39 -4.93 9.04
N GLY A 302 15.58 -5.26 10.32
CA GLY A 302 16.66 -4.72 11.14
C GLY A 302 16.32 -3.32 11.65
N MET A 303 16.95 -2.93 12.75
CA MET A 303 16.65 -1.67 13.45
C MET A 303 17.75 -0.62 13.32
N GLY A 304 18.89 -0.93 12.70
CA GLY A 304 20.05 -0.04 12.67
C GLY A 304 19.82 1.29 11.93
N TRP A 305 18.83 1.36 11.05
CA TRP A 305 18.44 2.56 10.32
C TRP A 305 17.36 3.39 11.05
N LEU A 306 16.68 2.81 12.06
CA LEU A 306 15.69 3.47 12.92
C LEU A 306 16.42 4.21 14.05
N ASN A 307 17.28 5.15 13.69
CA ASN A 307 18.08 5.97 14.59
C ASN A 307 17.49 7.37 14.78
N ASP A 308 18.11 8.20 15.63
CA ASP A 308 17.62 9.54 15.91
C ASP A 308 17.46 10.40 14.64
N ALA A 309 18.39 10.31 13.69
CA ALA A 309 18.28 11.06 12.44
C ALA A 309 17.06 10.63 11.59
N TYR A 310 16.63 9.38 11.68
CA TYR A 310 15.38 8.94 11.06
C TYR A 310 14.17 9.61 11.72
N PHE A 311 14.11 9.59 13.06
CA PHE A 311 13.01 10.21 13.81
C PHE A 311 13.03 11.74 13.69
N ASP A 312 14.20 12.39 13.66
CA ASP A 312 14.30 13.84 13.43
C ASP A 312 13.64 14.25 12.11
N ARG A 313 13.90 13.52 11.02
CA ARG A 313 13.26 13.78 9.72
C ARG A 313 11.74 13.56 9.78
N ALA A 314 11.31 12.52 10.45
CA ALA A 314 9.88 12.22 10.59
C ALA A 314 9.14 13.29 11.40
N LEU A 315 9.75 13.76 12.50
CA LEU A 315 9.19 14.83 13.33
C LEU A 315 9.22 16.18 12.62
N THR A 316 10.26 16.46 11.85
CA THR A 316 10.33 17.66 11.00
C THR A 316 9.13 17.71 10.04
N PHE A 317 8.80 16.57 9.41
CA PHE A 317 7.62 16.49 8.54
C PHE A 317 6.32 16.87 9.26
N PHE A 318 6.12 16.40 10.51
CA PHE A 318 4.92 16.75 11.28
C PHE A 318 4.88 18.23 11.65
N ARG A 319 6.00 18.82 12.07
CA ARG A 319 6.08 20.23 12.44
C ARG A 319 5.80 21.14 11.24
N GLU A 320 6.42 20.85 10.09
CA GLU A 320 6.15 21.58 8.83
C GLU A 320 4.68 21.42 8.40
N TRP A 321 4.09 20.25 8.61
CA TRP A 321 2.67 20.02 8.34
C TRP A 321 1.79 20.86 9.28
N GLU A 322 2.09 20.89 10.59
CA GLU A 322 1.33 21.71 11.56
C GLU A 322 1.43 23.21 11.25
N GLU A 323 2.60 23.74 10.92
CA GLU A 323 2.77 25.14 10.54
C GLU A 323 1.88 25.52 9.36
N GLU A 324 1.75 24.66 8.37
CA GLU A 324 0.95 24.94 7.18
C GLU A 324 -0.56 24.81 7.43
N PHE A 325 -0.99 23.81 8.20
CA PHE A 325 -2.41 23.49 8.38
C PHE A 325 -3.00 23.96 9.73
N SER A 326 -2.19 24.54 10.62
CA SER A 326 -2.71 25.16 11.86
C SER A 326 -3.31 26.55 11.63
N THR A 327 -3.01 27.20 10.50
CA THR A 327 -3.53 28.51 10.13
C THR A 327 -4.99 28.47 9.63
N ASP A 328 -5.54 27.28 9.39
CA ASP A 328 -6.95 27.06 8.99
C ASP A 328 -7.86 26.73 10.18
N ARG A 329 -7.48 27.17 11.42
CA ARG A 329 -8.28 27.04 12.65
C ARG A 329 -9.24 28.20 12.84
#